data_797cc4d40b587ccbce6aa88efa331117
#
_entry.id   797cc4d40b587ccbce6aa88efa331117
#
_cell.length_a   1.000
_cell.length_b   1.000
_cell.length_c   1.000
_cell.angle_alpha   90.00
_cell.angle_beta   90.00
_cell.angle_gamma   90.00
#
_symmetry.space_group_name_H-M   'P 1'
#
loop_
_entity.id
_entity.type
_entity.pdbx_description
1 polymer ?
#
loop_
_entity_poly.entity_id
_entity_poly.type
_entity_poly.pdbx_seq_one_letter_code
_entity_poly.pdbx_strand_id
1 'polypeptide(L)'
;MSLVLERGEHRLVSDDAMVAAADRAARVWAAAAPGPIVPGSEAHKVAFCRMLLDTHNPYKPSIIDWPELDPEARNRLVSLPIWDIAVQTEGKARLRVLSYGEKVTDPLLQQAIELDGFEEGRHKEVLSNLVQAYGIRLAPEPEYLSPRDPEWAFMVTGFSECIDSVFAFGLFALAKRSGFFPPALVDTFEPVMQEEGRHILFFVNWVAWHRRNLPLWRRPIFWAKIFGVWAFLIWERIGLARGFGGAGDGEGGMASQDNNFTLTGSKSVSAADLSVKALIDVCLAENDRRLSGYDRRLLRPTVMPCLLRFVRRFLPRSDSRAALS
;
A
#
# COMPACT_ATOMS: atom_id res chain seq x y z
N MET A 1 -23.22 -30.64 -23.90
CA MET A 1 -22.90 -30.64 -22.46
C MET A 1 -21.44 -30.97 -22.18
N SER A 2 -20.74 -31.70 -23.04
CA SER A 2 -19.33 -32.09 -22.90
C SER A 2 -18.32 -30.93 -23.07
N LEU A 3 -18.57 -29.97 -23.97
CA LEU A 3 -17.66 -28.88 -24.31
C LEU A 3 -17.52 -27.78 -23.21
N VAL A 4 -18.44 -27.74 -22.26
CA VAL A 4 -18.41 -26.75 -21.17
C VAL A 4 -17.55 -27.24 -20.00
N LEU A 5 -17.49 -28.55 -19.76
CA LEU A 5 -16.66 -29.14 -18.70
C LEU A 5 -15.17 -29.15 -19.07
N GLU A 6 -14.84 -29.46 -20.34
CA GLU A 6 -13.44 -29.40 -20.79
C GLU A 6 -12.83 -27.96 -20.75
N ARG A 7 -13.66 -26.95 -21.01
CA ARG A 7 -13.19 -25.55 -20.86
C ARG A 7 -12.97 -25.14 -19.39
N GLY A 8 -13.66 -25.74 -18.46
CA GLY A 8 -13.53 -25.47 -17.04
C GLY A 8 -12.22 -25.97 -16.45
N GLU A 9 -11.84 -27.20 -16.73
CA GLU A 9 -10.62 -27.80 -16.19
C GLU A 9 -9.34 -27.23 -16.84
N HIS A 10 -9.33 -26.98 -18.14
CA HIS A 10 -8.20 -26.28 -18.79
C HIS A 10 -8.01 -24.86 -18.30
N ARG A 11 -9.09 -24.20 -17.88
CA ARG A 11 -9.06 -22.81 -17.38
C ARG A 11 -8.38 -22.70 -16.03
N LEU A 12 -8.61 -23.63 -15.10
CA LEU A 12 -8.02 -23.58 -13.75
C LEU A 12 -6.49 -23.78 -13.79
N VAL A 13 -5.99 -24.74 -14.54
CA VAL A 13 -4.55 -25.02 -14.63
C VAL A 13 -3.79 -23.90 -15.37
N SER A 14 -4.39 -23.28 -16.38
CA SER A 14 -3.76 -22.14 -17.07
C SER A 14 -3.79 -20.88 -16.21
N ASP A 15 -4.82 -20.68 -15.38
CA ASP A 15 -4.97 -19.49 -14.53
C ASP A 15 -3.91 -19.48 -13.42
N ASP A 16 -3.61 -20.59 -12.76
CA ASP A 16 -2.58 -20.66 -11.71
C ASP A 16 -1.17 -20.37 -12.25
N ALA A 17 -0.83 -20.93 -13.40
CA ALA A 17 0.46 -20.68 -14.05
C ALA A 17 0.59 -19.23 -14.52
N MET A 18 -0.49 -18.65 -15.03
CA MET A 18 -0.56 -17.23 -15.42
C MET A 18 -0.45 -16.32 -14.22
N VAL A 19 -1.16 -16.60 -13.11
CA VAL A 19 -1.08 -15.85 -11.86
C VAL A 19 0.34 -15.87 -11.31
N ALA A 20 0.98 -17.05 -11.25
CA ALA A 20 2.35 -17.17 -10.78
C ALA A 20 3.37 -16.46 -11.72
N ALA A 21 3.14 -16.45 -13.02
CA ALA A 21 3.97 -15.72 -13.97
C ALA A 21 3.79 -14.19 -13.82
N ALA A 22 2.56 -13.74 -13.65
CA ALA A 22 2.24 -12.33 -13.43
C ALA A 22 2.80 -11.81 -12.10
N ASP A 23 2.71 -12.60 -11.02
CA ASP A 23 3.32 -12.26 -9.74
C ASP A 23 4.84 -12.11 -9.84
N ARG A 24 5.51 -13.00 -10.58
CA ARG A 24 6.94 -12.85 -10.85
C ARG A 24 7.25 -11.61 -11.68
N ALA A 25 6.46 -11.34 -12.73
CA ALA A 25 6.64 -10.18 -13.60
C ALA A 25 6.39 -8.86 -12.85
N ALA A 26 5.44 -8.83 -11.92
CA ALA A 26 5.16 -7.68 -11.09
C ALA A 26 6.33 -7.25 -10.19
N ARG A 27 7.32 -8.12 -9.95
CA ARG A 27 8.43 -7.88 -9.02
C ARG A 27 9.70 -7.37 -9.67
N VAL A 28 9.81 -7.41 -10.99
CA VAL A 28 11.04 -7.07 -11.71
C VAL A 28 10.72 -6.25 -12.94
N TRP A 29 11.35 -5.10 -13.06
CA TRP A 29 11.23 -4.26 -14.24
C TRP A 29 12.47 -3.41 -14.47
N ALA A 30 12.87 -3.28 -15.73
CA ALA A 30 13.93 -2.36 -16.14
C ALA A 30 13.55 -1.70 -17.46
N ALA A 31 13.81 -0.40 -17.58
CA ALA A 31 13.57 0.31 -18.82
C ALA A 31 14.48 -0.20 -19.93
N ALA A 32 13.92 -0.47 -21.09
CA ALA A 32 14.64 -0.98 -22.25
C ALA A 32 15.68 0.01 -22.82
N ALA A 33 15.43 1.33 -22.65
CA ALA A 33 16.34 2.37 -23.12
C ALA A 33 17.66 2.35 -22.33
N PRO A 34 18.83 2.28 -22.99
CA PRO A 34 20.12 2.38 -22.33
C PRO A 34 20.40 3.82 -21.87
N GLY A 35 21.33 3.97 -20.91
CA GLY A 35 21.81 5.27 -20.46
C GLY A 35 21.04 5.83 -19.25
N PRO A 36 21.41 7.05 -18.79
CA PRO A 36 20.84 7.66 -17.61
C PRO A 36 19.38 8.12 -17.85
N ILE A 37 18.51 7.89 -16.86
CA ILE A 37 17.18 8.48 -16.82
C ILE A 37 17.25 9.75 -15.99
N VAL A 38 17.21 10.90 -16.66
CA VAL A 38 17.30 12.21 -15.98
C VAL A 38 15.93 12.53 -15.34
N PRO A 39 15.84 12.67 -14.00
CA PRO A 39 14.59 13.01 -13.36
C PRO A 39 13.97 14.29 -13.93
N GLY A 40 12.69 14.24 -14.31
CA GLY A 40 11.94 15.33 -14.94
C GLY A 40 11.95 15.31 -16.46
N SER A 41 12.76 14.45 -17.11
CA SER A 41 12.74 14.28 -18.56
C SER A 41 11.53 13.48 -19.04
N GLU A 42 11.28 13.50 -20.35
CA GLU A 42 10.26 12.63 -20.98
C GLU A 42 10.62 11.15 -20.78
N ALA A 43 11.89 10.78 -20.91
CA ALA A 43 12.35 9.42 -20.64
C ALA A 43 12.06 8.98 -19.19
N HIS A 44 12.13 9.92 -18.23
CA HIS A 44 11.77 9.63 -16.84
C HIS A 44 10.27 9.35 -16.69
N LYS A 45 9.41 10.16 -17.33
CA LYS A 45 7.95 9.93 -17.32
C LYS A 45 7.62 8.58 -17.95
N VAL A 46 8.16 8.29 -19.12
CA VAL A 46 7.94 7.02 -19.80
C VAL A 46 8.39 5.85 -18.90
N ALA A 47 9.52 5.96 -18.23
CA ALA A 47 10.05 4.89 -17.39
C ALA A 47 9.13 4.57 -16.20
N PHE A 48 8.70 5.54 -15.41
CA PHE A 48 7.87 5.23 -14.25
C PHE A 48 6.43 4.85 -14.63
N CYS A 49 5.86 5.43 -15.72
CA CYS A 49 4.57 5.00 -16.22
C CYS A 49 4.63 3.56 -16.75
N ARG A 50 5.65 3.22 -17.55
CA ARG A 50 5.81 1.86 -18.06
C ARG A 50 6.11 0.87 -16.95
N MET A 51 6.92 1.23 -15.97
CA MET A 51 7.13 0.38 -14.80
C MET A 51 5.79 -0.04 -14.19
N LEU A 52 4.86 0.88 -13.95
CA LEU A 52 3.55 0.57 -13.37
C LEU A 52 2.70 -0.29 -14.32
N LEU A 53 2.60 0.12 -15.59
CA LEU A 53 1.76 -0.56 -16.59
C LEU A 53 2.26 -1.97 -16.94
N ASP A 54 3.57 -2.13 -17.17
CA ASP A 54 4.16 -3.38 -17.63
C ASP A 54 4.26 -4.43 -16.51
N THR A 55 4.16 -4.01 -15.25
CA THR A 55 4.22 -4.89 -14.07
C THR A 55 2.85 -5.13 -13.43
N HIS A 56 1.77 -4.78 -14.13
CA HIS A 56 0.41 -5.06 -13.66
C HIS A 56 0.18 -6.57 -13.47
N ASN A 57 -0.32 -6.94 -12.30
CA ASN A 57 -0.73 -8.30 -11.99
C ASN A 57 -2.25 -8.45 -12.21
N PRO A 58 -2.72 -9.23 -13.20
CA PRO A 58 -4.13 -9.29 -13.56
C PRO A 58 -4.97 -10.24 -12.69
N TYR A 59 -4.59 -10.51 -11.43
CA TYR A 59 -5.38 -11.36 -10.55
C TYR A 59 -6.77 -10.78 -10.29
N LYS A 60 -7.73 -11.67 -9.98
CA LYS A 60 -9.12 -11.32 -9.72
C LYS A 60 -9.49 -11.64 -8.28
N PRO A 61 -9.94 -10.66 -7.47
CA PRO A 61 -10.35 -10.90 -6.10
C PRO A 61 -11.47 -11.95 -5.95
N SER A 62 -12.34 -12.06 -6.94
CA SER A 62 -13.47 -12.98 -6.94
C SER A 62 -13.10 -14.47 -6.98
N ILE A 63 -11.86 -14.82 -7.34
CA ILE A 63 -11.41 -16.22 -7.39
C ILE A 63 -10.54 -16.59 -6.19
N ILE A 64 -10.36 -15.69 -5.22
CA ILE A 64 -9.59 -15.98 -4.02
C ILE A 64 -10.36 -17.00 -3.18
N ASP A 65 -9.73 -18.14 -2.96
CA ASP A 65 -10.22 -19.19 -2.06
C ASP A 65 -9.71 -18.88 -0.64
N TRP A 66 -10.60 -18.36 0.21
CA TRP A 66 -10.26 -17.99 1.56
C TRP A 66 -10.06 -19.23 2.43
N PRO A 67 -8.91 -19.42 3.09
CA PRO A 67 -8.63 -20.64 3.85
C PRO A 67 -9.57 -20.79 5.05
N GLU A 68 -9.92 -22.03 5.37
CA GLU A 68 -10.54 -22.33 6.66
C GLU A 68 -9.56 -22.02 7.79
N LEU A 69 -10.05 -21.27 8.78
CA LEU A 69 -9.29 -20.89 9.96
C LEU A 69 -9.72 -21.72 11.16
N ASP A 70 -8.77 -22.15 11.96
CA ASP A 70 -9.08 -22.67 13.28
C ASP A 70 -9.78 -21.60 14.14
N PRO A 71 -10.52 -21.99 15.20
CA PRO A 71 -11.30 -21.04 16.00
C PRO A 71 -10.48 -19.91 16.60
N GLU A 72 -9.22 -20.18 16.96
CA GLU A 72 -8.33 -19.18 17.57
C GLU A 72 -7.82 -18.16 16.53
N ALA A 73 -7.34 -18.62 15.38
CA ALA A 73 -6.94 -17.76 14.26
C ALA A 73 -8.12 -16.93 13.76
N ARG A 74 -9.30 -17.53 13.65
CA ARG A 74 -10.53 -16.82 13.27
C ARG A 74 -10.88 -15.73 14.29
N ASN A 75 -10.83 -16.04 15.57
CA ASN A 75 -11.11 -15.05 16.61
C ASN A 75 -10.10 -13.90 16.59
N ARG A 76 -8.81 -14.18 16.41
CA ARG A 76 -7.78 -13.14 16.22
C ARG A 76 -8.11 -12.24 15.04
N LEU A 77 -8.48 -12.82 13.89
CA LEU A 77 -8.80 -12.07 12.67
C LEU A 77 -10.02 -11.16 12.87
N VAL A 78 -11.14 -11.73 13.37
CA VAL A 78 -12.41 -11.02 13.52
C VAL A 78 -12.32 -9.91 14.58
N SER A 79 -11.51 -10.10 15.62
CA SER A 79 -11.35 -9.12 16.71
C SER A 79 -10.43 -7.96 16.37
N LEU A 80 -9.75 -7.94 15.21
CA LEU A 80 -8.93 -6.80 14.80
C LEU A 80 -9.81 -5.57 14.53
N PRO A 81 -9.60 -4.45 15.20
CA PRO A 81 -10.42 -3.23 15.05
C PRO A 81 -9.94 -2.37 13.87
N ILE A 82 -9.73 -3.00 12.72
CA ILE A 82 -9.09 -2.34 11.55
C ILE A 82 -9.94 -2.40 10.28
N TRP A 83 -10.94 -3.26 10.22
CA TRP A 83 -11.59 -3.63 8.96
C TRP A 83 -12.38 -2.50 8.33
N ASP A 84 -13.13 -1.72 9.15
CA ASP A 84 -13.83 -0.53 8.66
C ASP A 84 -12.86 0.48 8.04
N ILE A 85 -11.77 0.77 8.75
CA ILE A 85 -10.75 1.72 8.31
C ILE A 85 -10.07 1.22 7.03
N ALA A 86 -9.70 -0.07 6.97
CA ALA A 86 -9.03 -0.64 5.83
C ALA A 86 -9.87 -0.53 4.55
N VAL A 87 -11.14 -1.01 4.59
CA VAL A 87 -12.04 -0.95 3.43
C VAL A 87 -12.33 0.49 2.98
N GLN A 88 -12.53 1.40 3.95
CA GLN A 88 -12.81 2.81 3.63
C GLN A 88 -11.58 3.54 3.07
N THR A 89 -10.39 3.21 3.55
CA THR A 89 -9.14 3.83 3.06
C THR A 89 -8.94 3.54 1.58
N GLU A 90 -9.09 2.27 1.15
CA GLU A 90 -8.97 1.89 -0.25
C GLU A 90 -10.03 2.58 -1.13
N GLY A 91 -11.28 2.66 -0.64
CA GLY A 91 -12.35 3.35 -1.36
C GLY A 91 -12.07 4.84 -1.56
N LYS A 92 -11.47 5.50 -0.56
CA LYS A 92 -11.06 6.91 -0.65
C LYS A 92 -9.83 7.08 -1.54
N ALA A 93 -8.84 6.19 -1.44
CA ALA A 93 -7.65 6.19 -2.27
C ALA A 93 -8.03 6.10 -3.75
N ARG A 94 -8.86 5.12 -4.11
CA ARG A 94 -9.41 4.99 -5.46
C ARG A 94 -10.04 6.28 -5.98
N LEU A 95 -10.96 6.88 -5.20
CA LEU A 95 -11.64 8.11 -5.63
C LEU A 95 -10.66 9.26 -5.85
N ARG A 96 -9.69 9.44 -4.95
CA ARG A 96 -8.68 10.51 -5.01
C ARG A 96 -7.77 10.34 -6.23
N VAL A 97 -7.30 9.14 -6.48
CA VAL A 97 -6.42 8.80 -7.61
C VAL A 97 -7.16 9.03 -8.94
N LEU A 98 -8.36 8.46 -9.11
CA LEU A 98 -9.15 8.61 -10.32
C LEU A 98 -9.56 10.08 -10.58
N SER A 99 -9.94 10.83 -9.54
CA SER A 99 -10.27 12.26 -9.68
C SER A 99 -9.09 13.08 -10.19
N TYR A 100 -7.84 12.70 -9.84
CA TYR A 100 -6.65 13.34 -10.41
C TYR A 100 -6.39 12.86 -11.83
N GLY A 101 -6.56 11.57 -12.15
CA GLY A 101 -6.44 11.01 -13.49
C GLY A 101 -7.30 11.74 -14.51
N GLU A 102 -8.54 12.11 -14.16
CA GLU A 102 -9.44 12.90 -14.99
C GLU A 102 -8.92 14.29 -15.37
N LYS A 103 -7.97 14.84 -14.63
CA LYS A 103 -7.35 16.17 -14.90
C LYS A 103 -6.07 16.07 -15.69
N VAL A 104 -5.52 14.87 -15.86
CA VAL A 104 -4.29 14.63 -16.60
C VAL A 104 -4.56 14.56 -18.10
N THR A 105 -3.81 15.34 -18.88
CA THR A 105 -3.96 15.41 -20.34
C THR A 105 -2.93 14.57 -21.09
N ASP A 106 -1.85 14.17 -20.45
CA ASP A 106 -0.86 13.26 -21.04
C ASP A 106 -1.41 11.83 -21.04
N PRO A 107 -1.60 11.19 -22.21
CA PRO A 107 -2.29 9.91 -22.28
C PRO A 107 -1.58 8.76 -21.56
N LEU A 108 -0.24 8.75 -21.58
CA LEU A 108 0.54 7.70 -20.92
C LEU A 108 0.48 7.85 -19.39
N LEU A 109 0.58 9.07 -18.91
CA LEU A 109 0.46 9.36 -17.48
C LEU A 109 -0.96 9.10 -16.99
N GLN A 110 -1.96 9.49 -17.74
CA GLN A 110 -3.37 9.23 -17.43
C GLN A 110 -3.62 7.73 -17.31
N GLN A 111 -3.19 6.94 -18.31
CA GLN A 111 -3.33 5.49 -18.27
C GLN A 111 -2.67 4.84 -17.04
N ALA A 112 -1.49 5.34 -16.63
CA ALA A 112 -0.82 4.84 -15.44
C ALA A 112 -1.59 5.17 -14.15
N ILE A 113 -2.13 6.39 -14.03
CA ILE A 113 -2.95 6.80 -12.87
C ILE A 113 -4.29 6.07 -12.85
N GLU A 114 -4.91 5.82 -13.99
CA GLU A 114 -6.13 5.03 -14.09
C GLU A 114 -5.91 3.58 -13.65
N LEU A 115 -4.75 3.01 -13.98
CA LEU A 115 -4.36 1.68 -13.49
C LEU A 115 -4.17 1.67 -11.97
N ASP A 116 -3.46 2.66 -11.43
CA ASP A 116 -3.29 2.85 -9.98
C ASP A 116 -4.67 2.88 -9.28
N GLY A 117 -5.56 3.76 -9.71
CA GLY A 117 -6.92 3.82 -9.17
C GLY A 117 -7.76 2.55 -9.38
N PHE A 118 -7.50 1.77 -10.43
CA PHE A 118 -8.11 0.45 -10.62
C PHE A 118 -7.60 -0.56 -9.58
N GLU A 119 -6.29 -0.57 -9.32
CA GLU A 119 -5.66 -1.45 -8.34
C GLU A 119 -6.14 -1.10 -6.91
N GLU A 120 -6.29 0.18 -6.55
CA GLU A 120 -6.92 0.61 -5.29
C GLU A 120 -8.36 0.08 -5.11
N GLY A 121 -9.13 0.10 -6.19
CA GLY A 121 -10.48 -0.50 -6.20
C GLY A 121 -10.45 -2.00 -5.98
N ARG A 122 -9.44 -2.67 -6.49
CA ARG A 122 -9.21 -4.11 -6.34
C ARG A 122 -8.75 -4.47 -4.93
N HIS A 123 -7.90 -3.66 -4.29
CA HIS A 123 -7.54 -3.81 -2.88
C HIS A 123 -8.77 -3.75 -1.99
N LYS A 124 -9.66 -2.78 -2.23
CA LYS A 124 -10.94 -2.71 -1.53
C LYS A 124 -11.78 -3.97 -1.72
N GLU A 125 -11.84 -4.52 -2.95
CA GLU A 125 -12.58 -5.75 -3.23
C GLU A 125 -11.99 -6.95 -2.48
N VAL A 126 -10.65 -7.09 -2.44
CA VAL A 126 -9.98 -8.15 -1.65
C VAL A 126 -10.35 -8.06 -0.19
N LEU A 127 -10.28 -6.87 0.42
CA LEU A 127 -10.65 -6.66 1.82
C LEU A 127 -12.13 -6.92 2.07
N SER A 128 -13.02 -6.47 1.18
CA SER A 128 -14.46 -6.69 1.29
C SER A 128 -14.81 -8.18 1.20
N ASN A 129 -14.15 -8.92 0.32
CA ASN A 129 -14.34 -10.36 0.18
C ASN A 129 -13.85 -11.12 1.43
N LEU A 130 -12.72 -10.72 2.02
CA LEU A 130 -12.24 -11.26 3.29
C LEU A 130 -13.28 -11.04 4.41
N VAL A 131 -13.74 -9.81 4.56
CA VAL A 131 -14.71 -9.41 5.58
C VAL A 131 -15.99 -10.25 5.44
N GLN A 132 -16.46 -10.45 4.21
CA GLN A 132 -17.62 -11.28 3.93
C GLN A 132 -17.36 -12.77 4.23
N ALA A 133 -16.21 -13.31 3.80
CA ALA A 133 -15.86 -14.72 3.98
C ALA A 133 -15.80 -15.13 5.45
N TYR A 134 -15.31 -14.26 6.32
CA TYR A 134 -15.19 -14.55 7.75
C TYR A 134 -16.35 -14.00 8.59
N GLY A 135 -17.34 -13.37 7.97
CA GLY A 135 -18.53 -12.85 8.64
C GLY A 135 -18.24 -11.67 9.57
N ILE A 136 -17.25 -10.85 9.22
CA ILE A 136 -16.92 -9.63 9.95
C ILE A 136 -17.96 -8.56 9.64
N ARG A 137 -18.53 -7.95 10.68
CA ARG A 137 -19.52 -6.89 10.52
C ARG A 137 -18.82 -5.55 10.47
N LEU A 138 -19.07 -4.79 9.40
CA LEU A 138 -18.60 -3.42 9.25
C LEU A 138 -19.75 -2.43 9.53
N ALA A 139 -19.38 -1.22 9.94
CA ALA A 139 -20.29 -0.08 9.91
C ALA A 139 -20.70 0.24 8.47
N PRO A 140 -21.85 0.90 8.23
CA PRO A 140 -22.20 1.37 6.91
C PRO A 140 -21.12 2.29 6.33
N GLU A 141 -20.76 2.04 5.08
CA GLU A 141 -19.73 2.83 4.40
C GLU A 141 -20.24 4.27 4.20
N PRO A 142 -19.44 5.31 4.53
CA PRO A 142 -19.83 6.67 4.28
C PRO A 142 -19.82 6.99 2.78
N GLU A 143 -20.60 7.98 2.38
CA GLU A 143 -20.53 8.50 1.02
C GLU A 143 -19.15 9.16 0.78
N TYR A 144 -18.48 8.75 -0.29
CA TYR A 144 -17.21 9.34 -0.70
C TYR A 144 -17.46 10.57 -1.58
N LEU A 145 -17.01 11.72 -1.09
CA LEU A 145 -17.15 12.98 -1.82
C LEU A 145 -15.94 13.22 -2.73
N SER A 146 -16.20 13.63 -3.97
CA SER A 146 -15.15 14.02 -4.90
C SER A 146 -14.30 15.15 -4.32
N PRO A 147 -12.96 15.06 -4.40
CA PRO A 147 -12.08 16.07 -3.83
C PRO A 147 -12.18 17.40 -4.57
N ARG A 148 -12.21 18.52 -3.83
CA ARG A 148 -12.20 19.87 -4.40
C ARG A 148 -10.88 20.19 -5.12
N ASP A 149 -9.76 19.73 -4.63
CA ASP A 149 -8.44 19.81 -5.25
C ASP A 149 -7.92 18.39 -5.50
N PRO A 150 -8.12 17.82 -6.71
CA PRO A 150 -7.69 16.47 -7.03
C PRO A 150 -6.19 16.25 -6.93
N GLU A 151 -5.36 17.27 -7.25
CA GLU A 151 -3.89 17.18 -7.11
C GLU A 151 -3.49 17.07 -5.64
N TRP A 152 -4.10 17.86 -4.75
CA TRP A 152 -3.92 17.74 -3.31
C TRP A 152 -4.30 16.34 -2.82
N ALA A 153 -5.47 15.86 -3.23
CA ALA A 153 -5.99 14.57 -2.78
C ALA A 153 -5.10 13.41 -3.24
N PHE A 154 -4.61 13.44 -4.48
CA PHE A 154 -3.64 12.47 -5.00
C PHE A 154 -2.33 12.51 -4.21
N MET A 155 -1.82 13.70 -3.87
CA MET A 155 -0.63 13.84 -3.04
C MET A 155 -0.86 13.32 -1.60
N VAL A 156 -2.05 13.53 -1.02
CA VAL A 156 -2.39 12.97 0.30
C VAL A 156 -2.32 11.45 0.26
N THR A 157 -2.92 10.81 -0.74
CA THR A 157 -2.88 9.35 -0.91
C THR A 157 -1.45 8.87 -1.07
N GLY A 158 -0.71 9.31 -2.06
CA GLY A 158 0.64 8.81 -2.33
C GLY A 158 1.67 9.11 -1.23
N PHE A 159 1.61 10.26 -0.54
CA PHE A 159 2.49 10.49 0.62
C PHE A 159 2.06 9.66 1.84
N SER A 160 0.76 9.39 2.01
CA SER A 160 0.26 8.48 3.04
C SER A 160 0.82 7.07 2.83
N GLU A 161 0.72 6.54 1.62
CA GLU A 161 1.29 5.24 1.24
C GLU A 161 2.81 5.21 1.48
N CYS A 162 3.55 6.26 1.10
CA CYS A 162 4.98 6.36 1.39
C CYS A 162 5.33 6.27 2.88
N ILE A 163 4.41 6.66 3.77
CA ILE A 163 4.59 6.56 5.22
C ILE A 163 4.17 5.18 5.72
N ASP A 164 2.96 4.76 5.37
CA ASP A 164 2.28 3.63 5.99
C ASP A 164 2.77 2.28 5.45
N SER A 165 3.07 2.19 4.15
CA SER A 165 3.47 0.92 3.53
C SER A 165 4.84 0.42 4.01
N VAL A 166 5.76 1.29 4.44
CA VAL A 166 7.02 0.84 5.06
C VAL A 166 6.74 0.00 6.31
N PHE A 167 5.76 0.42 7.13
CA PHE A 167 5.33 -0.33 8.30
C PHE A 167 4.48 -1.54 7.91
N ALA A 168 3.56 -1.39 6.95
CA ALA A 168 2.72 -2.47 6.46
C ALA A 168 3.58 -3.64 5.93
N PHE A 169 4.62 -3.37 5.16
CA PHE A 169 5.56 -4.39 4.66
C PHE A 169 6.24 -5.15 5.81
N GLY A 170 6.69 -4.43 6.84
CA GLY A 170 7.31 -5.04 8.01
C GLY A 170 6.33 -5.90 8.82
N LEU A 171 5.13 -5.37 9.07
CA LEU A 171 4.08 -6.10 9.80
C LEU A 171 3.62 -7.34 9.04
N PHE A 172 3.48 -7.24 7.72
CA PHE A 172 3.15 -8.37 6.86
C PHE A 172 4.22 -9.47 6.95
N ALA A 173 5.50 -9.11 6.87
CA ALA A 173 6.60 -10.05 7.02
C ALA A 173 6.63 -10.70 8.41
N LEU A 174 6.33 -9.93 9.46
CA LEU A 174 6.22 -10.45 10.82
C LEU A 174 5.05 -11.40 10.99
N ALA A 175 3.87 -11.04 10.47
CA ALA A 175 2.69 -11.90 10.49
C ALA A 175 2.96 -13.25 9.82
N LYS A 176 3.70 -13.22 8.70
CA LYS A 176 4.12 -14.43 7.98
C LYS A 176 5.11 -15.29 8.77
N ARG A 177 6.09 -14.67 9.46
CA ARG A 177 7.14 -15.39 10.24
C ARG A 177 6.66 -15.87 11.59
N SER A 178 5.80 -15.12 12.25
CA SER A 178 5.33 -15.45 13.60
C SER A 178 4.28 -16.57 13.64
N GLY A 179 3.69 -16.92 12.51
CA GLY A 179 2.55 -17.82 12.48
C GLY A 179 1.29 -17.25 13.17
N PHE A 180 1.26 -15.92 13.40
CA PHE A 180 0.08 -15.26 14.01
C PHE A 180 -1.21 -15.50 13.22
N PHE A 181 -1.07 -15.58 11.90
CA PHE A 181 -2.09 -16.10 10.99
C PHE A 181 -1.53 -17.25 10.16
N PRO A 182 -2.38 -18.17 9.68
CA PRO A 182 -1.98 -19.21 8.75
C PRO A 182 -1.29 -18.62 7.51
N PRO A 183 -0.21 -19.23 7.02
CA PRO A 183 0.49 -18.74 5.83
C PRO A 183 -0.41 -18.55 4.61
N ALA A 184 -1.36 -19.44 4.39
CA ALA A 184 -2.32 -19.35 3.29
C ALA A 184 -3.15 -18.06 3.33
N LEU A 185 -3.56 -17.59 4.52
CA LEU A 185 -4.26 -16.31 4.66
C LEU A 185 -3.35 -15.13 4.37
N VAL A 186 -2.13 -15.16 4.92
CA VAL A 186 -1.17 -14.07 4.74
C VAL A 186 -0.76 -13.96 3.27
N ASP A 187 -0.46 -15.08 2.62
CA ASP A 187 0.01 -15.12 1.23
C ASP A 187 -1.03 -14.57 0.23
N THR A 188 -2.32 -14.61 0.57
CA THR A 188 -3.39 -13.99 -0.23
C THR A 188 -3.18 -12.49 -0.46
N PHE A 189 -2.56 -11.79 0.51
CA PHE A 189 -2.29 -10.35 0.41
C PHE A 189 -0.94 -10.01 -0.22
N GLU A 190 -0.12 -10.98 -0.57
CA GLU A 190 1.21 -10.70 -1.15
C GLU A 190 1.14 -9.91 -2.48
N PRO A 191 0.18 -10.15 -3.40
CA PRO A 191 -0.01 -9.31 -4.57
C PRO A 191 -0.34 -7.86 -4.22
N VAL A 192 -1.24 -7.63 -3.26
CA VAL A 192 -1.62 -6.28 -2.76
C VAL A 192 -0.37 -5.56 -2.23
N MET A 193 0.40 -6.22 -1.36
CA MET A 193 1.62 -5.63 -0.81
C MET A 193 2.67 -5.30 -1.89
N GLN A 194 2.70 -6.04 -2.99
CA GLN A 194 3.60 -5.76 -4.11
C GLN A 194 3.10 -4.58 -4.94
N GLU A 195 1.80 -4.44 -5.12
CA GLU A 195 1.16 -3.31 -5.79
C GLU A 195 1.41 -2.01 -5.03
N GLU A 196 1.25 -2.00 -3.71
CA GLU A 196 1.61 -0.88 -2.86
C GLU A 196 3.05 -0.38 -3.09
N GLY A 197 4.01 -1.30 -3.21
CA GLY A 197 5.39 -0.96 -3.54
C GLY A 197 5.54 -0.29 -4.92
N ARG A 198 4.71 -0.68 -5.90
CA ARG A 198 4.68 -0.10 -7.26
C ARG A 198 4.02 1.28 -7.25
N HIS A 199 2.92 1.47 -6.53
CA HIS A 199 2.24 2.75 -6.37
C HIS A 199 3.19 3.78 -5.75
N ILE A 200 3.87 3.44 -4.67
CA ILE A 200 4.86 4.31 -4.04
C ILE A 200 5.99 4.67 -5.01
N LEU A 201 6.49 3.69 -5.75
CA LEU A 201 7.57 3.93 -6.71
C LEU A 201 7.10 4.84 -7.85
N PHE A 202 5.89 4.63 -8.38
CA PHE A 202 5.25 5.50 -9.36
C PHE A 202 5.09 6.92 -8.80
N PHE A 203 4.51 7.06 -7.63
CA PHE A 203 4.20 8.34 -7.01
C PHE A 203 5.44 9.20 -6.77
N VAL A 204 6.53 8.67 -6.18
CA VAL A 204 7.74 9.48 -5.90
C VAL A 204 8.41 9.97 -7.19
N ASN A 205 8.34 9.19 -8.26
CA ASN A 205 8.85 9.59 -9.58
C ASN A 205 7.93 10.62 -10.23
N TRP A 206 6.61 10.47 -10.12
CA TRP A 206 5.65 11.47 -10.55
C TRP A 206 5.87 12.83 -9.85
N VAL A 207 6.02 12.86 -8.54
CA VAL A 207 6.31 14.10 -7.78
C VAL A 207 7.55 14.80 -8.33
N ALA A 208 8.62 14.05 -8.56
CA ALA A 208 9.88 14.60 -9.08
C ALA A 208 9.74 15.10 -10.52
N TRP A 209 9.01 14.38 -11.37
CA TRP A 209 8.76 14.76 -12.75
C TRP A 209 7.80 15.95 -12.83
N HIS A 210 6.66 15.89 -12.16
CA HIS A 210 5.63 16.93 -12.17
C HIS A 210 6.20 18.28 -11.75
N ARG A 211 6.91 18.33 -10.62
CA ARG A 211 7.55 19.55 -10.14
C ARG A 211 8.49 20.20 -11.17
N ARG A 212 9.26 19.39 -11.89
CA ARG A 212 10.21 19.91 -12.88
C ARG A 212 9.54 20.42 -14.16
N ASN A 213 8.37 19.89 -14.48
CA ASN A 213 7.61 20.28 -15.67
C ASN A 213 6.60 21.40 -15.40
N LEU A 214 6.38 21.78 -14.14
CA LEU A 214 5.61 22.99 -13.82
C LEU A 214 6.33 24.26 -14.28
N PRO A 215 5.58 25.27 -14.76
CA PRO A 215 6.11 26.62 -14.95
C PRO A 215 6.83 27.13 -13.68
N LEU A 216 7.89 27.91 -13.84
CA LEU A 216 8.74 28.33 -12.71
C LEU A 216 7.95 28.98 -11.57
N TRP A 217 6.93 29.81 -11.92
CA TRP A 217 6.10 30.49 -10.94
C TRP A 217 5.15 29.54 -10.16
N ARG A 218 4.83 28.37 -10.70
CA ARG A 218 4.00 27.36 -10.01
C ARG A 218 4.81 26.46 -9.08
N ARG A 219 6.11 26.36 -9.23
CA ARG A 219 6.96 25.51 -8.41
C ARG A 219 6.93 25.84 -6.92
N PRO A 220 6.96 27.12 -6.49
CA PRO A 220 6.79 27.47 -5.08
C PRO A 220 5.44 27.06 -4.52
N ILE A 221 4.35 27.20 -5.32
CA ILE A 221 3.00 26.78 -4.93
C ILE A 221 2.96 25.26 -4.71
N PHE A 222 3.55 24.50 -5.61
CA PHE A 222 3.64 23.05 -5.49
C PHE A 222 4.44 22.61 -4.26
N TRP A 223 5.55 23.30 -3.94
CA TRP A 223 6.28 23.08 -2.70
C TRP A 223 5.44 23.38 -1.46
N ALA A 224 4.67 24.47 -1.48
CA ALA A 224 3.75 24.80 -0.39
C ALA A 224 2.67 23.71 -0.24
N LYS A 225 2.15 23.16 -1.35
CA LYS A 225 1.23 22.01 -1.33
C LYS A 225 1.89 20.77 -0.71
N ILE A 226 3.11 20.40 -1.13
CA ILE A 226 3.84 19.27 -0.54
C ILE A 226 3.99 19.46 0.97
N PHE A 227 4.45 20.63 1.41
CA PHE A 227 4.59 20.94 2.82
C PHE A 227 3.26 20.87 3.57
N GLY A 228 2.20 21.43 2.98
CA GLY A 228 0.86 21.39 3.56
C GLY A 228 0.33 19.96 3.70
N VAL A 229 0.54 19.10 2.69
CA VAL A 229 0.16 17.67 2.77
C VAL A 229 0.92 16.96 3.88
N TRP A 230 2.24 17.17 4.00
CA TRP A 230 3.02 16.59 5.09
C TRP A 230 2.55 17.08 6.46
N ALA A 231 2.27 18.38 6.61
CA ALA A 231 1.75 18.95 7.86
C ALA A 231 0.37 18.34 8.19
N PHE A 232 -0.51 18.19 7.20
CA PHE A 232 -1.81 17.54 7.35
C PHE A 232 -1.66 16.07 7.78
N LEU A 233 -0.82 15.29 7.11
CA LEU A 233 -0.61 13.89 7.44
C LEU A 233 0.01 13.69 8.83
N ILE A 234 0.92 14.56 9.25
CA ILE A 234 1.50 14.53 10.60
C ILE A 234 0.45 14.87 11.64
N TRP A 235 -0.33 15.94 11.39
CA TRP A 235 -1.41 16.36 12.30
C TRP A 235 -2.46 15.26 12.48
N GLU A 236 -2.89 14.64 11.38
CA GLU A 236 -3.83 13.53 11.38
C GLU A 236 -3.31 12.36 12.24
N ARG A 237 -2.06 11.92 12.04
CA ARG A 237 -1.46 10.82 12.79
C ARG A 237 -1.25 11.15 14.27
N ILE A 238 -0.91 12.41 14.63
CA ILE A 238 -0.83 12.85 16.02
C ILE A 238 -2.22 12.86 16.67
N GLY A 239 -3.25 13.32 15.95
CA GLY A 239 -4.64 13.28 16.41
C GLY A 239 -5.09 11.87 16.76
N LEU A 240 -4.77 10.92 15.88
CA LEU A 240 -5.07 9.51 16.05
C LEU A 240 -4.29 8.88 17.23
N ALA A 241 -3.00 9.20 17.37
CA ALA A 241 -2.20 8.72 18.50
C ALA A 241 -2.76 9.19 19.85
N ARG A 242 -3.32 10.41 19.92
CA ARG A 242 -3.97 10.97 21.12
C ARG A 242 -5.33 10.33 21.38
N GLY A 243 -6.13 10.07 20.35
CA GLY A 243 -7.42 9.38 20.46
C GLY A 243 -7.29 7.98 21.05
N PHE A 244 -6.18 7.28 20.80
CA PHE A 244 -5.89 5.98 21.39
C PHE A 244 -5.38 6.02 22.84
N GLY A 245 -4.91 7.19 23.32
CA GLY A 245 -4.46 7.36 24.71
C GLY A 245 -5.59 7.66 25.70
N GLY A 246 -6.78 8.00 25.21
CA GLY A 246 -7.97 8.38 25.98
C GLY A 246 -9.12 7.40 25.82
N ALA A 247 -8.90 6.10 25.99
CA ALA A 247 -9.99 5.13 26.10
C ALA A 247 -10.66 5.23 27.47
N GLY A 248 -11.44 6.30 27.63
CA GLY A 248 -12.43 6.51 28.68
C GLY A 248 -13.72 6.91 28.00
N ASP A 249 -14.76 6.13 28.21
CA ASP A 249 -16.16 6.29 27.87
C ASP A 249 -16.58 7.69 27.35
N GLY A 250 -16.83 7.79 26.05
CA GLY A 250 -17.36 8.99 25.45
C GLY A 250 -17.86 8.73 24.05
N GLU A 251 -19.18 8.50 23.93
CA GLU A 251 -19.90 8.60 22.66
C GLU A 251 -19.65 9.99 22.04
N GLY A 252 -19.27 10.02 20.79
CA GLY A 252 -19.36 11.23 19.97
C GLY A 252 -18.04 11.85 19.59
N GLY A 253 -17.55 11.44 18.43
CA GLY A 253 -16.48 12.13 17.72
C GLY A 253 -16.10 11.33 16.49
N MET A 254 -16.85 11.51 15.39
CA MET A 254 -16.43 11.08 14.06
C MET A 254 -15.22 11.95 13.65
N ALA A 255 -14.08 11.75 14.31
CA ALA A 255 -12.81 12.23 13.83
C ALA A 255 -12.47 11.43 12.57
N SER A 256 -12.14 12.11 11.49
CA SER A 256 -11.65 11.61 10.23
C SER A 256 -10.77 10.37 10.42
N GLN A 257 -11.31 9.19 10.12
CA GLN A 257 -10.64 7.89 10.29
C GLN A 257 -9.79 7.55 9.06
N ASP A 258 -9.14 8.55 8.49
CA ASP A 258 -8.28 8.33 7.34
C ASP A 258 -6.91 7.81 7.79
N ASN A 259 -6.58 6.58 7.45
CA ASN A 259 -5.23 6.01 7.42
C ASN A 259 -4.60 5.51 8.74
N ASN A 260 -5.29 4.67 9.53
CA ASN A 260 -4.68 4.06 10.72
C ASN A 260 -4.63 2.55 10.77
N PHE A 261 -4.82 1.91 9.65
CA PHE A 261 -4.64 0.48 9.49
C PHE A 261 -3.30 0.01 10.11
N THR A 262 -2.21 0.70 9.80
CA THR A 262 -0.86 0.32 10.20
C THR A 262 -0.60 0.51 11.69
N LEU A 263 -1.08 1.61 12.30
CA LEU A 263 -0.88 1.86 13.73
C LEU A 263 -1.73 0.92 14.60
N THR A 264 -2.94 0.63 14.18
CA THR A 264 -3.84 -0.29 14.91
C THR A 264 -3.39 -1.74 14.74
N GLY A 265 -3.00 -2.15 13.54
CA GLY A 265 -2.45 -3.47 13.25
C GLY A 265 -1.13 -3.72 13.98
N SER A 266 -0.25 -2.71 14.12
CA SER A 266 1.02 -2.86 14.83
C SER A 266 0.85 -3.21 16.30
N LYS A 267 -0.16 -2.66 16.99
CA LYS A 267 -0.46 -2.98 18.40
C LYS A 267 -0.94 -4.41 18.57
N SER A 268 -1.71 -4.92 17.61
CA SER A 268 -2.26 -6.28 17.67
C SER A 268 -1.21 -7.35 17.36
N VAL A 269 -0.26 -7.08 16.48
CA VAL A 269 0.83 -8.00 16.11
C VAL A 269 2.04 -7.87 17.07
N SER A 270 2.23 -6.70 17.70
CA SER A 270 3.32 -6.45 18.67
C SER A 270 3.13 -7.11 20.04
N ALA A 271 2.09 -7.92 20.24
CA ALA A 271 1.94 -8.75 21.43
C ALA A 271 3.03 -9.84 21.58
N ALA A 272 3.84 -10.06 20.54
CA ALA A 272 5.08 -10.84 20.64
C ALA A 272 6.23 -9.90 21.07
N ASP A 273 7.14 -10.38 21.91
CA ASP A 273 8.30 -9.70 22.52
C ASP A 273 9.31 -9.05 21.53
N LEU A 274 8.82 -8.38 20.51
CA LEU A 274 9.66 -7.76 19.48
C LEU A 274 10.07 -6.36 19.92
N SER A 275 11.37 -6.11 20.00
CA SER A 275 11.86 -4.75 20.28
C SER A 275 11.52 -3.80 19.11
N VAL A 276 11.26 -2.52 19.42
CA VAL A 276 11.02 -1.48 18.40
C VAL A 276 12.13 -1.43 17.36
N LYS A 277 13.36 -1.69 17.77
CA LYS A 277 14.50 -1.73 16.86
C LYS A 277 14.42 -2.89 15.86
N ALA A 278 14.03 -4.08 16.33
CA ALA A 278 13.85 -5.25 15.46
C ALA A 278 12.70 -5.03 14.48
N LEU A 279 11.60 -4.41 14.91
CA LEU A 279 10.50 -4.01 14.02
C LEU A 279 11.01 -3.06 12.91
N ILE A 280 11.75 -2.01 13.27
CA ILE A 280 12.34 -1.07 12.29
C ILE A 280 13.25 -1.81 11.31
N ASP A 281 14.08 -2.74 11.78
CA ASP A 281 14.97 -3.52 10.92
C ASP A 281 14.20 -4.36 9.90
N VAL A 282 13.11 -5.00 10.31
CA VAL A 282 12.24 -5.76 9.41
C VAL A 282 11.55 -4.82 8.41
N CYS A 283 11.01 -3.69 8.84
CA CYS A 283 10.38 -2.70 7.95
C CYS A 283 11.34 -2.22 6.86
N LEU A 284 12.56 -1.86 7.24
CA LEU A 284 13.58 -1.40 6.28
C LEU A 284 14.00 -2.50 5.31
N ALA A 285 14.21 -3.72 5.80
CA ALA A 285 14.60 -4.86 4.97
C ALA A 285 13.51 -5.23 3.95
N GLU A 286 12.24 -5.24 4.36
CA GLU A 286 11.13 -5.55 3.48
C GLU A 286 10.88 -4.44 2.44
N ASN A 287 10.99 -3.16 2.84
CA ASN A 287 10.92 -2.05 1.90
C ASN A 287 12.01 -2.16 0.82
N ASP A 288 13.26 -2.42 1.22
CA ASP A 288 14.36 -2.57 0.30
C ASP A 288 14.18 -3.81 -0.61
N ARG A 289 13.68 -4.93 -0.07
CA ARG A 289 13.38 -6.15 -0.82
C ARG A 289 12.33 -5.91 -1.91
N ARG A 290 11.19 -5.29 -1.56
CA ARG A 290 10.09 -5.06 -2.51
C ARG A 290 10.47 -4.13 -3.66
N LEU A 291 11.34 -3.19 -3.40
CA LEU A 291 11.77 -2.21 -4.40
C LEU A 291 13.02 -2.65 -5.19
N SER A 292 13.73 -3.70 -4.76
CA SER A 292 15.04 -4.08 -5.33
C SER A 292 15.00 -4.55 -6.79
N GLY A 293 13.88 -5.14 -7.22
CA GLY A 293 13.73 -5.68 -8.57
C GLY A 293 13.46 -4.64 -9.65
N TYR A 294 13.17 -3.40 -9.28
CA TYR A 294 12.88 -2.35 -10.24
C TYR A 294 14.13 -1.58 -10.64
N ASP A 295 14.07 -0.95 -11.81
CA ASP A 295 15.17 -0.17 -12.39
C ASP A 295 15.76 0.82 -11.37
N ARG A 296 17.07 0.72 -11.12
CA ARG A 296 17.77 1.55 -10.13
C ARG A 296 17.85 3.03 -10.52
N ARG A 297 17.54 3.36 -11.77
CA ARG A 297 17.49 4.76 -12.27
C ARG A 297 16.19 5.47 -11.85
N LEU A 298 15.16 4.73 -11.44
CA LEU A 298 13.96 5.30 -10.82
C LEU A 298 14.25 5.75 -9.39
N LEU A 299 13.67 6.88 -9.00
CA LEU A 299 13.77 7.40 -7.64
C LEU A 299 13.07 6.46 -6.65
N ARG A 300 13.62 6.38 -5.44
CA ARG A 300 13.09 5.58 -4.33
C ARG A 300 12.50 6.48 -3.24
N PRO A 301 11.49 6.03 -2.48
CA PRO A 301 11.06 6.73 -1.28
C PRO A 301 12.21 6.79 -0.27
N THR A 302 12.56 7.98 0.19
CA THR A 302 13.72 8.16 1.08
C THR A 302 13.36 8.69 2.46
N VAL A 303 12.25 9.44 2.59
CA VAL A 303 11.93 10.17 3.82
C VAL A 303 11.72 9.22 4.99
N MET A 304 10.80 8.28 4.89
CA MET A 304 10.52 7.31 5.97
C MET A 304 11.69 6.35 6.22
N PRO A 305 12.32 5.73 5.22
CA PRO A 305 13.51 4.93 5.46
C PRO A 305 14.66 5.70 6.12
N CYS A 306 14.91 6.95 5.76
CA CYS A 306 15.92 7.78 6.42
C CYS A 306 15.54 8.09 7.88
N LEU A 307 14.28 8.45 8.14
CA LEU A 307 13.77 8.70 9.49
C LEU A 307 13.90 7.46 10.37
N LEU A 308 13.50 6.30 9.88
CA LEU A 308 13.60 5.04 10.63
C LEU A 308 15.07 4.66 10.90
N ARG A 309 15.97 4.82 9.92
CA ARG A 309 17.41 4.62 10.13
C ARG A 309 17.99 5.58 11.16
N PHE A 310 17.50 6.84 11.21
CA PHE A 310 17.90 7.82 12.20
C PHE A 310 17.41 7.42 13.60
N VAL A 311 16.11 7.16 13.78
CA VAL A 311 15.51 6.74 15.06
C VAL A 311 16.20 5.49 15.60
N ARG A 312 16.45 4.49 14.73
CA ARG A 312 17.13 3.24 15.08
C ARG A 312 18.48 3.44 15.78
N ARG A 313 19.20 4.53 15.49
CA ARG A 313 20.52 4.83 16.10
C ARG A 313 20.42 5.14 17.59
N PHE A 314 19.28 5.65 18.05
CA PHE A 314 19.03 6.03 19.43
C PHE A 314 18.34 4.96 20.26
N LEU A 315 17.90 3.88 19.63
CA LEU A 315 17.26 2.77 20.35
C LEU A 315 18.31 1.83 20.96
N PRO A 316 18.06 1.35 22.19
CA PRO A 316 18.97 0.42 22.85
C PRO A 316 19.16 -0.85 22.00
N ARG A 317 20.36 -1.43 22.09
CA ARG A 317 20.62 -2.76 21.53
C ARG A 317 19.79 -3.77 22.33
N SER A 318 18.80 -4.39 21.70
CA SER A 318 18.12 -5.52 22.34
C SER A 318 19.06 -6.72 22.31
N ASP A 319 19.29 -7.34 23.45
CA ASP A 319 19.99 -8.63 23.56
C ASP A 319 19.07 -9.75 23.02
N SER A 320 18.76 -9.71 21.71
CA SER A 320 17.92 -10.72 21.08
C SER A 320 18.75 -11.94 20.71
N ARG A 321 19.06 -12.78 21.68
CA ARG A 321 19.48 -14.17 21.43
C ARG A 321 18.29 -15.14 21.23
N ALA A 322 17.02 -14.67 21.35
CA ALA A 322 15.84 -15.53 21.38
C ALA A 322 14.96 -15.53 20.12
N ALA A 323 15.28 -14.78 19.07
CA ALA A 323 14.35 -14.60 17.93
C ALA A 323 14.81 -15.24 16.61
N LEU A 324 15.83 -16.12 16.65
CA LEU A 324 16.36 -16.78 15.44
C LEU A 324 16.55 -18.30 15.61
N SER A 325 15.88 -18.92 16.58
CA SER A 325 15.84 -20.38 16.70
C SER A 325 14.54 -20.95 16.19
#